data_afe87baddddebcdfb3028d31593890b0
#
_entry.id   afe87baddddebcdfb3028d31593890b0
#
_cell.length_a   1.000
_cell.length_b   1.000
_cell.length_c   1.000
_cell.angle_alpha   90.00
_cell.angle_beta   90.00
_cell.angle_gamma   90.00
#
_symmetry.space_group_name_H-M   'P 1'
#
loop_
_entity.id
_entity.type
_entity.pdbx_description
1 polymer ?
#
loop_
_entity_poly.entity_id
_entity_poly.type
_entity_poly.pdbx_seq_one_letter_code
_entity_poly.pdbx_strand_id
1 'polypeptide(L)'
;MTSPTRSPHPGAGPLPGIAPQGEFDYGTVPRLQEQIDTAVNEHGGVILDAAGITFIDSTVLTLILATHQRTHLRIANLPTRLTYLFGVYGIDHVLNLYPTLDAARTT
;
A
#
# COMPACT_ATOMS: atom_id res chain seq x y z
N MET A 1 9.29 -25.76 -15.97
CA MET A 1 8.64 -25.43 -15.74
C MET A 1 8.38 -24.73 -15.47
N THR A 2 8.44 -24.81 -15.35
CA THR A 2 7.86 -24.24 -15.05
C THR A 2 7.65 -23.58 -14.51
N SER A 3 7.62 -23.55 -14.46
CA SER A 3 7.05 -22.95 -13.93
C SER A 3 6.77 -22.41 -13.35
N PRO A 4 6.78 -22.54 -13.17
CA PRO A 4 6.16 -21.90 -12.70
C PRO A 4 5.85 -21.27 -12.13
N THR A 5 5.87 -21.61 -12.01
CA THR A 5 5.34 -21.07 -11.72
C THR A 5 5.20 -20.20 -11.36
N ARG A 6 5.29 -20.01 -11.32
CA ARG A 6 5.00 -19.17 -11.19
C ARG A 6 4.52 -18.48 -10.69
N SER A 7 4.67 -18.48 -11.04
CA SER A 7 4.44 -17.61 -10.28
C SER A 7 3.68 -17.32 -9.56
N PRO A 8 3.90 -17.40 -8.41
CA PRO A 8 2.68 -17.04 -7.85
C PRO A 8 2.25 -15.75 -8.42
N HIS A 9 1.05 -15.81 -8.90
CA HIS A 9 0.46 -14.61 -9.37
C HIS A 9 -0.01 -13.81 -8.18
N PRO A 10 -0.25 -12.52 -8.38
CA PRO A 10 -0.76 -11.67 -7.32
C PRO A 10 -2.01 -12.26 -6.68
N GLY A 11 -2.07 -12.22 -5.38
CA GLY A 11 -3.21 -12.74 -4.63
C GLY A 11 -3.17 -14.21 -4.34
N ALA A 12 -2.19 -14.94 -4.87
CA ALA A 12 -2.12 -16.38 -4.68
C ALA A 12 -1.55 -16.78 -3.34
N GLY A 13 -1.09 -15.86 -2.54
CA GLY A 13 -0.56 -16.11 -1.21
C GLY A 13 -0.57 -14.84 -0.41
N PRO A 14 -0.04 -14.86 0.80
CA PRO A 14 -0.02 -13.65 1.60
C PRO A 14 0.87 -12.59 0.97
N LEU A 15 0.38 -11.36 0.95
CA LEU A 15 1.16 -10.24 0.50
C LEU A 15 2.06 -9.75 1.63
N PRO A 16 3.26 -9.24 1.31
CA PRO A 16 4.14 -8.69 2.33
C PRO A 16 3.58 -7.39 2.87
N GLY A 17 3.76 -7.15 4.16
CA GLY A 17 3.40 -5.90 4.79
C GLY A 17 4.62 -5.01 4.95
N ILE A 18 4.47 -3.73 4.65
CA ILE A 18 5.48 -2.73 4.98
C ILE A 18 4.84 -1.73 5.95
N ALA A 19 5.61 -1.22 6.89
CA ALA A 19 5.11 -0.35 7.95
C ALA A 19 5.96 0.91 8.06
N PRO A 20 5.87 1.81 7.07
CA PRO A 20 6.66 3.04 7.10
C PRO A 20 6.26 3.93 8.26
N GLN A 21 7.22 4.65 8.81
CA GLN A 21 7.02 5.48 10.00
C GLN A 21 7.32 6.93 9.68
N GLY A 22 6.49 7.83 10.18
CA GLY A 22 6.76 9.25 10.15
C GLY A 22 6.03 9.99 9.05
N GLU A 23 6.62 11.09 8.62
CA GLU A 23 6.05 11.96 7.60
C GLU A 23 6.58 11.59 6.22
N PHE A 24 5.70 11.63 5.24
CA PHE A 24 6.08 11.37 3.87
C PHE A 24 5.60 12.50 2.98
N ASP A 25 6.53 13.11 2.25
CA ASP A 25 6.27 14.19 1.33
C ASP A 25 7.11 13.98 0.07
N TYR A 26 7.13 14.97 -0.82
CA TYR A 26 7.85 14.81 -2.08
C TYR A 26 9.36 14.55 -1.86
N GLY A 27 9.91 15.00 -0.74
CA GLY A 27 11.32 14.80 -0.43
C GLY A 27 11.64 13.41 0.11
N THR A 28 10.66 12.74 0.71
CA THR A 28 10.83 11.40 1.29
C THR A 28 10.10 10.31 0.53
N VAL A 29 9.25 10.67 -0.44
CA VAL A 29 8.50 9.69 -1.21
C VAL A 29 9.39 8.65 -1.92
N PRO A 30 10.62 8.97 -2.37
CA PRO A 30 11.46 7.93 -2.97
C PRO A 30 11.76 6.77 -2.04
N ARG A 31 11.87 7.00 -0.73
CA ARG A 31 12.10 5.93 0.25
C ARG A 31 10.88 5.01 0.34
N LEU A 32 9.70 5.60 0.36
CA LEU A 32 8.47 4.82 0.38
C LEU A 32 8.30 4.04 -0.91
N GLN A 33 8.57 4.68 -2.04
CA GLN A 33 8.45 4.03 -3.34
C GLN A 33 9.40 2.83 -3.45
N GLU A 34 10.62 2.96 -2.93
CA GLU A 34 11.58 1.86 -2.95
C GLU A 34 11.06 0.66 -2.17
N GLN A 35 10.48 0.88 -0.98
CA GLN A 35 9.92 -0.20 -0.20
C GLN A 35 8.76 -0.88 -0.91
N ILE A 36 7.90 -0.09 -1.52
CA ILE A 36 6.76 -0.61 -2.28
C ILE A 36 7.25 -1.42 -3.47
N ASP A 37 8.19 -0.88 -4.23
CA ASP A 37 8.68 -1.54 -5.44
C ASP A 37 9.37 -2.87 -5.11
N THR A 38 10.13 -2.92 -4.03
CA THR A 38 10.76 -4.17 -3.60
C THR A 38 9.69 -5.23 -3.31
N ALA A 39 8.67 -4.87 -2.55
CA ALA A 39 7.60 -5.81 -2.21
C ALA A 39 6.84 -6.26 -3.46
N VAL A 40 6.52 -5.33 -4.34
CA VAL A 40 5.77 -5.63 -5.55
C VAL A 40 6.57 -6.53 -6.49
N ASN A 41 7.88 -6.25 -6.64
CA ASN A 41 8.72 -7.05 -7.53
C ASN A 41 8.89 -8.47 -7.03
N GLU A 42 8.90 -8.66 -5.70
CA GLU A 42 9.10 -9.98 -5.11
C GLU A 42 7.82 -10.78 -4.97
N HIS A 43 6.68 -10.10 -4.76
CA HIS A 43 5.45 -10.78 -4.35
C HIS A 43 4.22 -10.41 -5.19
N GLY A 44 4.34 -9.47 -6.10
CA GLY A 44 3.21 -9.08 -6.96
C GLY A 44 2.20 -8.16 -6.30
N GLY A 45 2.51 -7.65 -5.11
CA GLY A 45 1.65 -6.73 -4.39
C GLY A 45 2.22 -6.41 -3.03
N VAL A 46 1.50 -5.59 -2.26
CA VAL A 46 1.98 -5.12 -0.97
C VAL A 46 0.80 -4.69 -0.10
N ILE A 47 0.95 -4.90 1.21
CA ILE A 47 0.06 -4.33 2.21
C ILE A 47 0.80 -3.17 2.87
N LEU A 48 0.23 -1.98 2.77
CA LEU A 48 0.78 -0.80 3.43
C LEU A 48 0.12 -0.67 4.79
N ASP A 49 0.88 -0.91 5.85
CA ASP A 49 0.41 -0.68 7.21
C ASP A 49 0.67 0.78 7.55
N ALA A 50 -0.39 1.56 7.57
CA ALA A 50 -0.29 3.00 7.69
C ALA A 50 -0.34 3.52 9.13
N ALA A 51 -0.32 2.62 10.11
CA ALA A 51 -0.47 3.02 11.51
C ALA A 51 0.58 4.04 11.96
N GLY A 52 1.80 3.92 11.45
CA GLY A 52 2.91 4.81 11.84
C GLY A 52 3.07 6.06 10.98
N ILE A 53 2.22 6.24 9.99
CA ILE A 53 2.32 7.40 9.11
C ILE A 53 1.63 8.59 9.77
N THR A 54 2.37 9.69 9.97
CA THR A 54 1.85 10.85 10.66
C THR A 54 1.43 11.97 9.72
N PHE A 55 1.93 11.98 8.50
CA PHE A 55 1.62 13.01 7.52
C PHE A 55 1.92 12.51 6.11
N ILE A 56 1.06 12.88 5.15
CA ILE A 56 1.32 12.66 3.74
C ILE A 56 0.91 13.90 2.95
N ASP A 57 1.58 14.14 1.82
CA ASP A 57 1.20 15.21 0.91
C ASP A 57 0.62 14.62 -0.38
N SER A 58 0.31 15.49 -1.34
CA SER A 58 -0.31 15.06 -2.60
C SER A 58 0.61 14.16 -3.43
N THR A 59 1.93 14.31 -3.28
CA THR A 59 2.88 13.45 -3.99
C THR A 59 2.72 12.01 -3.53
N VAL A 60 2.55 11.82 -2.22
CA VAL A 60 2.36 10.49 -1.64
C VAL A 60 1.01 9.92 -2.07
N LEU A 61 -0.03 10.74 -2.09
CA LEU A 61 -1.34 10.29 -2.58
C LEU A 61 -1.25 9.82 -4.03
N THR A 62 -0.52 10.54 -4.85
CA THR A 62 -0.31 10.16 -6.24
C THR A 62 0.42 8.81 -6.34
N LEU A 63 1.44 8.60 -5.52
CA LEU A 63 2.16 7.33 -5.48
C LEU A 63 1.22 6.18 -5.10
N ILE A 64 0.40 6.39 -4.08
CA ILE A 64 -0.55 5.38 -3.61
C ILE A 64 -1.53 5.01 -4.72
N LEU A 65 -2.10 6.00 -5.39
CA LEU A 65 -3.03 5.74 -6.48
C LEU A 65 -2.36 5.04 -7.66
N ALA A 66 -1.16 5.47 -8.03
CA ALA A 66 -0.42 4.83 -9.12
C ALA A 66 -0.09 3.37 -8.78
N THR A 67 0.27 3.11 -7.53
CA THR A 67 0.55 1.74 -7.08
C THR A 67 -0.71 0.89 -7.17
N HIS A 68 -1.84 1.42 -6.71
CA HIS A 68 -3.12 0.72 -6.77
C HIS A 68 -3.49 0.35 -8.21
N GLN A 69 -3.18 1.22 -9.16
CA GLN A 69 -3.53 1.01 -10.56
C GLN A 69 -2.68 -0.05 -11.25
N ARG A 70 -1.46 -0.30 -10.77
CA ARG A 70 -0.54 -1.21 -11.43
C ARG A 70 -0.34 -2.54 -10.72
N THR A 71 -0.79 -2.66 -9.48
CA THR A 71 -0.58 -3.90 -8.72
C THR A 71 -1.60 -4.04 -7.61
N HIS A 72 -1.49 -5.13 -6.83
CA HIS A 72 -2.33 -5.33 -5.65
C HIS A 72 -1.79 -4.50 -4.49
N LEU A 73 -2.54 -3.46 -4.13
CA LEU A 73 -2.23 -2.65 -2.97
C LEU A 73 -3.40 -2.74 -1.99
N ARG A 74 -3.09 -3.07 -0.74
CA ARG A 74 -4.03 -3.02 0.36
C ARG A 74 -3.47 -2.09 1.41
N ILE A 75 -4.33 -1.33 2.07
CA ILE A 75 -3.92 -0.38 3.10
C ILE A 75 -4.60 -0.75 4.40
N ALA A 76 -3.81 -0.96 5.45
CA ALA A 76 -4.32 -1.33 6.76
C ALA A 76 -4.03 -0.23 7.77
N ASN A 77 -4.87 -0.15 8.80
CA ASN A 77 -4.66 0.72 9.96
C ASN A 77 -4.53 2.20 9.60
N LEU A 78 -5.29 2.65 8.63
CA LEU A 78 -5.21 4.05 8.19
C LEU A 78 -5.63 4.96 9.36
N PRO A 79 -4.76 5.88 9.80
CA PRO A 79 -5.12 6.80 10.88
C PRO A 79 -6.34 7.65 10.52
N THR A 80 -7.12 8.02 11.52
CA THR A 80 -8.37 8.76 11.32
C THR A 80 -8.16 10.04 10.50
N ARG A 81 -7.08 10.78 10.77
CA ARG A 81 -6.78 11.97 9.98
C ARG A 81 -6.61 11.69 8.50
N LEU A 82 -5.92 10.59 8.20
CA LEU A 82 -5.68 10.22 6.80
C LEU A 82 -6.94 9.66 6.18
N THR A 83 -7.77 8.96 6.95
CA THR A 83 -9.09 8.52 6.47
C THR A 83 -9.93 9.71 6.04
N TYR A 84 -9.92 10.76 6.83
CA TYR A 84 -10.64 11.98 6.50
C TYR A 84 -10.09 12.60 5.20
N LEU A 85 -8.77 12.67 5.09
CA LEU A 85 -8.11 13.23 3.92
C LEU A 85 -8.47 12.43 2.66
N PHE A 86 -8.44 11.10 2.77
CA PHE A 86 -8.81 10.24 1.64
C PHE A 86 -10.26 10.46 1.22
N GLY A 87 -11.14 10.67 2.18
CA GLY A 87 -12.54 10.98 1.89
C GLY A 87 -12.71 12.31 1.18
N VAL A 88 -11.95 13.32 1.57
CA VAL A 88 -12.00 14.65 0.94
C VAL A 88 -11.59 14.55 -0.54
N TYR A 89 -10.60 13.73 -0.85
CA TYR A 89 -10.16 13.52 -2.23
C TYR A 89 -10.99 12.49 -2.98
N GLY A 90 -11.92 11.81 -2.30
CA GLY A 90 -12.78 10.82 -2.94
C GLY A 90 -12.06 9.51 -3.29
N ILE A 91 -10.88 9.27 -2.75
CA ILE A 91 -10.11 8.08 -3.10
C ILE A 91 -10.35 6.90 -2.15
N ASP A 92 -11.06 7.12 -1.06
CA ASP A 92 -11.42 6.05 -0.13
C ASP A 92 -12.33 5.01 -0.78
N HIS A 93 -13.05 5.37 -1.82
CA HIS A 93 -13.89 4.43 -2.58
C HIS A 93 -13.12 3.66 -3.64
N VAL A 94 -11.90 4.11 -3.96
CA VAL A 94 -11.07 3.48 -5.00
C VAL A 94 -10.12 2.47 -4.38
N LEU A 95 -9.59 2.78 -3.20
CA LEU A 95 -8.55 2.01 -2.57
C LEU A 95 -9.13 0.87 -1.73
N ASN A 96 -8.33 -0.16 -1.52
CA ASN A 96 -8.68 -1.30 -0.66
C ASN A 96 -8.21 -1.00 0.76
N LEU A 97 -9.12 -0.53 1.60
CA LEU A 97 -8.82 -0.13 2.97
C LEU A 97 -9.31 -1.19 3.95
N TYR A 98 -8.49 -1.51 4.93
CA TYR A 98 -8.79 -2.53 5.93
C TYR A 98 -8.54 -1.97 7.33
N PRO A 99 -9.35 -2.38 8.33
CA PRO A 99 -9.17 -1.86 9.69
C PRO A 99 -7.91 -2.36 10.37
N THR A 100 -7.42 -3.54 10.00
CA THR A 100 -6.24 -4.13 10.61
C THR A 100 -5.37 -4.82 9.58
N LEU A 101 -4.13 -5.08 9.95
CA LEU A 101 -3.23 -5.84 9.10
C LEU A 101 -3.74 -7.25 8.86
N ASP A 102 -4.28 -7.90 9.89
CA ASP A 102 -4.87 -9.23 9.74
C ASP A 102 -6.01 -9.25 8.74
N ALA A 103 -6.89 -8.25 8.80
CA ALA A 103 -8.00 -8.16 7.84
C ALA A 103 -7.48 -8.01 6.41
N ALA A 104 -6.41 -7.25 6.24
CA ALA A 104 -5.81 -7.06 4.92
C ALA A 104 -5.17 -8.34 4.40
N ARG A 105 -4.61 -9.17 5.29
CA ARG A 105 -3.93 -10.41 4.91
C ARG A 105 -4.90 -11.51 4.51
N THR A 106 -6.05 -11.56 5.13
CA THR A 106 -6.98 -12.67 4.96
C THR A 106 -7.96 -12.48 3.81
N THR A 107 -7.89 -11.37 3.13
CA THR A 107 -8.83 -11.07 2.05
C THR A 107 -8.34 -11.59 0.69
#